data_2423f500df6d226dfe0d7d6544d9d5e5
#
_entry.id   2423f500df6d226dfe0d7d6544d9d5e5
#
_cell.length_a   1.000
_cell.length_b   1.000
_cell.length_c   1.000
_cell.angle_alpha   90.00
_cell.angle_beta   90.00
_cell.angle_gamma   90.00
#
_symmetry.space_group_name_H-M   'P 1'
#
loop_
_entity.id
_entity.type
_entity.pdbx_description
1 polymer ?
#
loop_
_entity_poly.entity_id
_entity_poly.type
_entity_poly.pdbx_seq_one_letter_code
_entity_poly.pdbx_strand_id
1 'polypeptide(L)'
;DEKSGPILKKDRYAVIQEMARKFGFDIDPRKKVYNMAVSEKQTLEIIKVLYYGAKVIILDEPTAVLTVQETAKLFDVLRRMKAEGHAIIIITHKLNEVLEISDRVSILRKGEYITTVDTAQTDEQQLTEFMVGHKVDLNIERPVVEKTRPLLEIRDLTIRSDEGAVAIDHVNFYIRGGEILGVAGIAGCGQKELCEAIAGLRPIEGGQMIHKGENIVGLSPKAILDKGISMSFIPEDRLGMGLAPSLSITDNMLLKTYSDGRGIFVDRKRGRAEAEHVIQELEVVTPSTETPV
;
A
#
# COMPACT_ATOMS: atom_id res chain seq x y z
N ASP A 1 -13.06 -29.37 -13.57
CA ASP A 1 -12.69 -30.16 -14.75
C ASP A 1 -13.02 -31.63 -14.57
N GLU A 2 -14.08 -32.09 -15.22
CA GLU A 2 -14.60 -33.46 -15.10
C GLU A 2 -13.81 -34.53 -15.87
N LYS A 3 -12.60 -34.24 -16.34
CA LYS A 3 -11.77 -35.23 -17.03
C LYS A 3 -10.33 -35.15 -16.52
N SER A 4 -9.99 -36.12 -15.67
CA SER A 4 -8.62 -36.40 -15.28
C SER A 4 -7.80 -36.81 -16.52
N GLY A 5 -6.99 -35.92 -17.01
CA GLY A 5 -5.99 -36.08 -18.06
C GLY A 5 -4.80 -35.17 -17.79
N PRO A 6 -3.65 -35.37 -18.45
CA PRO A 6 -2.48 -34.51 -18.23
C PRO A 6 -2.86 -33.05 -18.37
N ILE A 7 -2.52 -32.30 -17.36
CA ILE A 7 -3.10 -31.00 -16.97
C ILE A 7 -3.04 -29.92 -18.05
N LEU A 8 -2.26 -30.06 -19.11
CA LEU A 8 -2.24 -29.09 -20.23
C LEU A 8 -1.91 -29.80 -21.54
N LYS A 9 -2.90 -29.98 -22.38
CA LYS A 9 -2.68 -30.29 -23.80
C LYS A 9 -2.27 -29.03 -24.55
N LYS A 10 -1.45 -29.19 -25.60
CA LYS A 10 -0.92 -28.11 -26.47
C LYS A 10 -2.02 -27.19 -27.00
N ASP A 11 -3.23 -27.72 -27.20
CA ASP A 11 -4.41 -27.00 -27.68
C ASP A 11 -4.94 -25.97 -26.68
N ARG A 12 -4.76 -26.18 -25.36
CA ARG A 12 -5.23 -25.21 -24.34
C ARG A 12 -4.40 -23.93 -24.29
N TYR A 13 -3.10 -24.01 -24.57
CA TYR A 13 -2.25 -22.81 -24.68
C TYR A 13 -2.71 -21.90 -25.83
N ALA A 14 -3.08 -22.51 -26.97
CA ALA A 14 -3.57 -21.74 -28.11
C ALA A 14 -4.88 -21.01 -27.79
N VAL A 15 -5.83 -21.67 -27.12
CA VAL A 15 -7.10 -21.06 -26.69
C VAL A 15 -6.88 -19.92 -25.72
N ILE A 16 -6.01 -20.10 -24.71
CA ILE A 16 -5.70 -19.04 -23.73
C ILE A 16 -5.03 -17.86 -24.44
N GLN A 17 -4.11 -18.13 -25.38
CA GLN A 17 -3.39 -17.08 -26.09
C GLN A 17 -4.31 -16.31 -27.07
N GLU A 18 -5.26 -17.01 -27.72
CA GLU A 18 -6.27 -16.37 -28.57
C GLU A 18 -7.17 -15.45 -27.73
N MET A 19 -7.64 -15.94 -26.58
CA MET A 19 -8.45 -15.15 -25.66
C MET A 19 -7.68 -13.93 -25.13
N ALA A 20 -6.42 -14.11 -24.72
CA ALA A 20 -5.58 -13.03 -24.29
C ALA A 20 -5.44 -11.95 -25.38
N ARG A 21 -5.15 -12.35 -26.62
CA ARG A 21 -5.06 -11.43 -27.77
C ARG A 21 -6.37 -10.71 -28.05
N LYS A 22 -7.50 -11.41 -27.96
CA LYS A 22 -8.83 -10.82 -28.19
C LYS A 22 -9.07 -9.62 -27.28
N PHE A 23 -8.72 -9.72 -26.02
CA PHE A 23 -8.88 -8.65 -25.03
C PHE A 23 -7.65 -7.73 -24.93
N GLY A 24 -6.58 -7.99 -25.67
CA GLY A 24 -5.38 -7.16 -25.72
C GLY A 24 -4.40 -7.40 -24.56
N PHE A 25 -4.48 -8.57 -23.94
CA PHE A 25 -3.49 -9.00 -22.97
C PHE A 25 -2.24 -9.57 -23.63
N ASP A 26 -1.08 -9.19 -23.10
CA ASP A 26 0.20 -9.78 -23.46
C ASP A 26 0.66 -10.72 -22.33
N ILE A 27 0.41 -12.01 -22.48
CA ILE A 27 0.76 -13.04 -21.51
C ILE A 27 1.30 -14.29 -22.23
N ASP A 28 2.40 -14.84 -21.73
CA ASP A 28 2.86 -16.16 -22.13
C ASP A 28 2.16 -17.23 -21.28
N PRO A 29 1.26 -18.05 -21.86
CA PRO A 29 0.53 -19.07 -21.12
C PRO A 29 1.41 -20.22 -20.59
N ARG A 30 2.71 -20.25 -20.96
CA ARG A 30 3.69 -21.25 -20.48
C ARG A 30 4.48 -20.74 -19.29
N LYS A 31 4.46 -19.44 -19.01
CA LYS A 31 5.17 -18.82 -17.88
C LYS A 31 4.59 -19.36 -16.56
N LYS A 32 5.46 -19.76 -15.67
CA LYS A 32 5.05 -20.25 -14.35
C LYS A 32 4.59 -19.09 -13.47
N VAL A 33 3.48 -19.26 -12.75
CA VAL A 33 2.83 -18.19 -11.96
C VAL A 33 3.77 -17.56 -10.93
N TYR A 34 4.67 -18.32 -10.32
CA TYR A 34 5.64 -17.78 -9.36
C TYR A 34 6.69 -16.86 -9.98
N ASN A 35 6.90 -16.93 -11.31
CA ASN A 35 7.79 -16.05 -12.06
C ASN A 35 7.05 -14.86 -12.70
N MET A 36 5.73 -14.74 -12.48
CA MET A 36 4.93 -13.65 -13.02
C MET A 36 5.02 -12.42 -12.13
N ALA A 37 5.10 -11.23 -12.75
CA ALA A 37 4.88 -9.96 -12.08
C ALA A 37 3.44 -9.89 -11.53
N VAL A 38 3.18 -8.96 -10.61
CA VAL A 38 1.85 -8.82 -9.99
C VAL A 38 0.79 -8.49 -11.03
N SER A 39 1.09 -7.58 -11.96
CA SER A 39 0.23 -7.22 -13.09
C SER A 39 -0.08 -8.42 -14.02
N GLU A 40 0.90 -9.29 -14.26
CA GLU A 40 0.70 -10.52 -15.05
C GLU A 40 -0.21 -11.52 -14.32
N LYS A 41 -0.06 -11.65 -12.99
CA LYS A 41 -0.94 -12.50 -12.15
C LYS A 41 -2.38 -12.01 -12.20
N GLN A 42 -2.59 -10.70 -12.10
CA GLN A 42 -3.92 -10.10 -12.22
C GLN A 42 -4.54 -10.33 -13.61
N THR A 43 -3.76 -10.13 -14.66
CA THR A 43 -4.16 -10.47 -16.03
C THR A 43 -4.58 -11.93 -16.16
N LEU A 44 -3.82 -12.85 -15.55
CA LEU A 44 -4.15 -14.28 -15.56
C LEU A 44 -5.48 -14.57 -14.86
N GLU A 45 -5.77 -13.92 -13.73
CA GLU A 45 -7.06 -14.07 -13.03
C GLU A 45 -8.22 -13.61 -13.91
N ILE A 46 -8.09 -12.48 -14.61
CA ILE A 46 -9.12 -11.99 -15.54
C ILE A 46 -9.32 -12.97 -16.70
N ILE A 47 -8.23 -13.45 -17.32
CA ILE A 47 -8.31 -14.44 -18.42
C ILE A 47 -8.98 -15.72 -17.93
N LYS A 48 -8.68 -16.17 -16.71
CA LYS A 48 -9.30 -17.35 -16.10
C LYS A 48 -10.83 -17.20 -16.00
N VAL A 49 -11.29 -16.06 -15.50
CA VAL A 49 -12.73 -15.76 -15.38
C VAL A 49 -13.41 -15.71 -16.75
N LEU A 50 -12.76 -15.11 -17.74
CA LEU A 50 -13.26 -15.06 -19.13
C LEU A 50 -13.30 -16.44 -19.78
N TYR A 51 -12.29 -17.28 -19.52
CA TYR A 51 -12.23 -18.64 -20.04
C TYR A 51 -13.43 -19.50 -19.59
N TYR A 52 -13.93 -19.27 -18.39
CA TYR A 52 -15.14 -19.93 -17.88
C TYR A 52 -16.44 -19.28 -18.37
N GLY A 53 -16.37 -18.27 -19.23
CA GLY A 53 -17.54 -17.62 -19.84
C GLY A 53 -18.33 -16.73 -18.90
N ALA A 54 -17.69 -16.17 -17.88
CA ALA A 54 -18.32 -15.25 -16.95
C ALA A 54 -18.90 -14.04 -17.70
N LYS A 55 -20.16 -13.70 -17.38
CA LYS A 55 -20.86 -12.52 -17.91
C LYS A 55 -20.82 -11.34 -16.94
N VAL A 56 -20.61 -11.62 -15.66
CA VAL A 56 -20.45 -10.63 -14.62
C VAL A 56 -19.07 -10.81 -14.01
N ILE A 57 -18.32 -9.73 -13.92
CA ILE A 57 -16.93 -9.71 -13.41
C ILE A 57 -16.87 -8.73 -12.28
N ILE A 58 -16.30 -9.15 -11.16
CA ILE A 58 -16.12 -8.33 -9.95
C ILE A 58 -14.63 -8.18 -9.72
N LEU A 59 -14.16 -6.95 -9.64
CA LEU A 59 -12.77 -6.58 -9.42
C LEU A 59 -12.69 -5.78 -8.12
N ASP A 60 -11.97 -6.30 -7.13
CA ASP A 60 -11.73 -5.65 -5.85
C ASP A 60 -10.33 -5.06 -5.85
N GLU A 61 -10.25 -3.71 -5.71
CA GLU A 61 -9.01 -2.92 -5.74
C GLU A 61 -8.03 -3.32 -6.86
N PRO A 62 -8.48 -3.40 -8.14
CA PRO A 62 -7.67 -4.00 -9.20
C PRO A 62 -6.44 -3.20 -9.60
N THR A 63 -6.32 -1.97 -9.15
CA THR A 63 -5.24 -1.04 -9.50
C THR A 63 -4.29 -0.75 -8.35
N ALA A 64 -4.47 -1.39 -7.19
CA ALA A 64 -3.71 -1.08 -5.97
C ALA A 64 -2.19 -1.18 -6.13
N VAL A 65 -1.72 -2.12 -6.98
CA VAL A 65 -0.29 -2.40 -7.20
C VAL A 65 0.15 -2.13 -8.64
N LEU A 66 -0.71 -1.51 -9.46
CA LEU A 66 -0.42 -1.21 -10.86
C LEU A 66 0.18 0.19 -11.02
N THR A 67 1.08 0.32 -11.98
CA THR A 67 1.53 1.63 -12.47
C THR A 67 0.41 2.32 -13.25
N VAL A 68 0.54 3.63 -13.48
CA VAL A 68 -0.44 4.42 -14.27
C VAL A 68 -0.62 3.82 -15.67
N GLN A 69 0.48 3.38 -16.31
CA GLN A 69 0.43 2.75 -17.64
C GLN A 69 -0.27 1.39 -17.62
N GLU A 70 -0.07 0.59 -16.58
CA GLU A 70 -0.76 -0.69 -16.42
C GLU A 70 -2.24 -0.51 -16.11
N THR A 71 -2.59 0.49 -15.31
CA THR A 71 -3.99 0.88 -15.03
C THR A 71 -4.71 1.27 -16.31
N ALA A 72 -4.09 2.12 -17.15
CA ALA A 72 -4.66 2.49 -18.44
C ALA A 72 -4.91 1.27 -19.35
N LYS A 73 -3.96 0.34 -19.42
CA LYS A 73 -4.13 -0.92 -20.17
C LYS A 73 -5.28 -1.77 -19.63
N LEU A 74 -5.38 -1.88 -18.30
CA LEU A 74 -6.49 -2.59 -17.66
C LEU A 74 -7.84 -1.95 -18.05
N PHE A 75 -7.95 -0.64 -17.97
CA PHE A 75 -9.18 0.08 -18.32
C PHE A 75 -9.56 -0.10 -19.79
N ASP A 76 -8.60 -0.13 -20.71
CA ASP A 76 -8.86 -0.44 -22.12
C ASP A 76 -9.43 -1.85 -22.31
N VAL A 77 -8.93 -2.82 -21.54
CA VAL A 77 -9.48 -4.18 -21.53
C VAL A 77 -10.91 -4.17 -21.00
N LEU A 78 -11.18 -3.50 -19.90
CA LEU A 78 -12.52 -3.43 -19.30
C LEU A 78 -13.51 -2.75 -20.26
N ARG A 79 -13.10 -1.69 -20.97
CA ARG A 79 -13.92 -1.04 -22.00
C ARG A 79 -14.27 -2.01 -23.14
N ARG A 80 -13.32 -2.85 -23.59
CA ARG A 80 -13.59 -3.90 -24.62
C ARG A 80 -14.55 -4.95 -24.10
N MET A 81 -14.37 -5.42 -22.87
CA MET A 81 -15.27 -6.39 -22.23
C MET A 81 -16.69 -5.84 -22.11
N LYS A 82 -16.82 -4.57 -21.69
CA LYS A 82 -18.10 -3.86 -21.66
C LYS A 82 -18.76 -3.82 -23.04
N ALA A 83 -18.00 -3.49 -24.09
CA ALA A 83 -18.49 -3.48 -25.48
C ALA A 83 -18.94 -4.86 -25.96
N GLU A 84 -18.40 -5.95 -25.43
CA GLU A 84 -18.84 -7.33 -25.70
C GLU A 84 -20.01 -7.78 -24.81
N GLY A 85 -20.59 -6.88 -24.02
CA GLY A 85 -21.79 -7.15 -23.20
C GLY A 85 -21.50 -7.80 -21.85
N HIS A 86 -20.27 -7.72 -21.35
CA HIS A 86 -19.97 -8.10 -19.95
C HIS A 86 -20.42 -7.01 -19.00
N ALA A 87 -21.00 -7.39 -17.86
CA ALA A 87 -21.23 -6.51 -16.72
C ALA A 87 -19.99 -6.51 -15.82
N ILE A 88 -19.54 -5.32 -15.41
CA ILE A 88 -18.31 -5.17 -14.63
C ILE A 88 -18.63 -4.38 -13.36
N ILE A 89 -18.23 -4.91 -12.22
CA ILE A 89 -18.26 -4.23 -10.92
C ILE A 89 -16.81 -3.99 -10.49
N ILE A 90 -16.46 -2.74 -10.26
CA ILE A 90 -15.16 -2.35 -9.71
C ILE A 90 -15.38 -1.80 -8.31
N ILE A 91 -14.66 -2.34 -7.35
CA ILE A 91 -14.60 -1.83 -5.98
C ILE A 91 -13.26 -1.11 -5.85
N THR A 92 -13.29 0.18 -5.55
CA THR A 92 -12.10 1.00 -5.34
C THR A 92 -12.44 2.25 -4.52
N HIS A 93 -11.43 2.79 -3.84
CA HIS A 93 -11.50 4.07 -3.14
C HIS A 93 -10.86 5.22 -3.93
N LYS A 94 -10.32 4.94 -5.12
CA LYS A 94 -9.68 5.93 -6.00
C LYS A 94 -10.72 6.59 -6.90
N LEU A 95 -11.20 7.75 -6.50
CA LEU A 95 -12.31 8.44 -7.18
C LEU A 95 -12.01 8.82 -8.62
N ASN A 96 -10.77 9.19 -8.94
CA ASN A 96 -10.33 9.47 -10.31
C ASN A 96 -10.52 8.24 -11.22
N GLU A 97 -10.24 7.03 -10.73
CA GLU A 97 -10.44 5.79 -11.47
C GLU A 97 -11.93 5.51 -11.69
N VAL A 98 -12.73 5.73 -10.64
CA VAL A 98 -14.19 5.58 -10.72
C VAL A 98 -14.76 6.51 -11.79
N LEU A 99 -14.38 7.79 -11.77
CA LEU A 99 -14.83 8.80 -12.73
C LEU A 99 -14.38 8.48 -14.16
N GLU A 100 -13.24 7.80 -14.35
CA GLU A 100 -12.71 7.46 -15.67
C GLU A 100 -13.42 6.27 -16.33
N ILE A 101 -13.75 5.23 -15.55
CA ILE A 101 -14.14 3.93 -16.13
C ILE A 101 -15.61 3.55 -15.94
N SER A 102 -16.26 4.03 -14.86
CA SER A 102 -17.61 3.58 -14.53
C SER A 102 -18.72 4.42 -15.19
N ASP A 103 -19.87 3.81 -15.42
CA ASP A 103 -21.09 4.50 -15.86
C ASP A 103 -21.86 5.07 -14.68
N ARG A 104 -21.89 4.33 -13.59
CA ARG A 104 -22.59 4.66 -12.34
C ARG A 104 -21.74 4.30 -11.14
N VAL A 105 -21.89 5.07 -10.08
CA VAL A 105 -21.21 4.87 -8.81
C VAL A 105 -22.21 4.63 -7.70
N SER A 106 -22.10 3.50 -7.02
CA SER A 106 -22.83 3.22 -5.80
C SER A 106 -21.95 3.46 -4.58
N ILE A 107 -22.39 4.30 -3.67
CA ILE A 107 -21.65 4.68 -2.47
C ILE A 107 -22.14 3.88 -1.27
N LEU A 108 -21.21 3.24 -0.59
CA LEU A 108 -21.38 2.55 0.67
C LEU A 108 -20.61 3.27 1.77
N ARG A 109 -21.21 3.47 2.93
CA ARG A 109 -20.56 4.08 4.09
C ARG A 109 -20.96 3.35 5.35
N LYS A 110 -19.98 2.85 6.11
CA LYS A 110 -20.20 2.09 7.36
C LYS A 110 -21.18 0.91 7.18
N GLY A 111 -21.14 0.24 6.01
CA GLY A 111 -22.02 -0.88 5.70
C GLY A 111 -23.41 -0.50 5.18
N GLU A 112 -23.74 0.79 5.12
CA GLU A 112 -25.01 1.29 4.61
C GLU A 112 -24.91 1.77 3.18
N TYR A 113 -25.94 1.50 2.37
CA TYR A 113 -26.09 2.07 1.04
C TYR A 113 -26.54 3.54 1.16
N ILE A 114 -25.78 4.44 0.57
CA ILE A 114 -26.06 5.88 0.60
C ILE A 114 -26.84 6.30 -0.64
N THR A 115 -26.25 6.08 -1.82
CA THR A 115 -26.86 6.48 -3.09
C THR A 115 -26.18 5.80 -4.27
N THR A 116 -26.81 5.90 -5.45
CA THR A 116 -26.16 5.61 -6.73
C THR A 116 -26.32 6.82 -7.63
N VAL A 117 -25.22 7.28 -8.24
CA VAL A 117 -25.19 8.43 -9.13
C VAL A 117 -24.58 8.05 -10.48
N ASP A 118 -24.99 8.73 -11.54
CA ASP A 118 -24.36 8.61 -12.85
C ASP A 118 -23.02 9.33 -12.85
N THR A 119 -21.97 8.68 -13.31
CA THR A 119 -20.61 9.23 -13.29
C THR A 119 -20.50 10.53 -14.08
N ALA A 120 -21.25 10.64 -15.18
CA ALA A 120 -21.28 11.84 -16.01
C ALA A 120 -21.94 13.08 -15.33
N GLN A 121 -22.62 12.89 -14.19
CA GLN A 121 -23.35 13.92 -13.46
C GLN A 121 -22.75 14.23 -12.08
N THR A 122 -21.59 13.69 -11.78
CA THR A 122 -20.93 13.87 -10.48
C THR A 122 -19.45 14.22 -10.65
N ASP A 123 -18.84 14.66 -9.59
CA ASP A 123 -17.42 14.98 -9.51
C ASP A 123 -16.77 14.38 -8.27
N GLU A 124 -15.45 14.50 -8.17
CA GLU A 124 -14.65 13.96 -7.08
C GLU A 124 -15.07 14.53 -5.71
N GLN A 125 -15.41 15.83 -5.65
CA GLN A 125 -15.82 16.49 -4.42
C GLN A 125 -17.15 15.92 -3.92
N GLN A 126 -18.13 15.79 -4.80
CA GLN A 126 -19.45 15.25 -4.46
C GLN A 126 -19.38 13.79 -4.03
N LEU A 127 -18.57 12.97 -4.73
CA LEU A 127 -18.34 11.58 -4.33
C LEU A 127 -17.68 11.50 -2.95
N THR A 128 -16.69 12.34 -2.67
CA THR A 128 -16.03 12.44 -1.38
C THR A 128 -17.03 12.80 -0.27
N GLU A 129 -17.88 13.79 -0.50
CA GLU A 129 -18.92 14.19 0.46
C GLU A 129 -19.89 13.05 0.77
N PHE A 130 -20.31 12.27 -0.23
CA PHE A 130 -21.14 11.09 -0.01
C PHE A 130 -20.42 10.00 0.80
N MET A 131 -19.13 9.76 0.52
CA MET A 131 -18.35 8.74 1.22
C MET A 131 -18.07 9.12 2.67
N VAL A 132 -17.72 10.37 2.95
CA VAL A 132 -17.36 10.87 4.28
C VAL A 132 -18.61 11.27 5.08
N GLY A 133 -19.62 11.82 4.43
CA GLY A 133 -20.90 12.23 5.04
C GLY A 133 -20.97 13.69 5.50
N HIS A 134 -19.94 14.47 5.23
CA HIS A 134 -19.91 15.91 5.46
C HIS A 134 -19.08 16.58 4.37
N LYS A 135 -19.21 17.91 4.24
CA LYS A 135 -18.37 18.66 3.32
C LYS A 135 -16.91 18.55 3.71
N VAL A 136 -16.07 18.23 2.73
CA VAL A 136 -14.62 18.14 2.89
C VAL A 136 -14.00 19.28 2.11
N ASP A 137 -13.17 20.10 2.77
CA ASP A 137 -12.32 21.05 2.07
C ASP A 137 -11.05 20.34 1.61
N LEU A 138 -10.91 20.20 0.30
CA LEU A 138 -9.73 19.57 -0.31
C LEU A 138 -8.53 20.54 -0.42
N ASN A 139 -8.72 21.83 -0.08
CA ASN A 139 -7.65 22.81 -0.05
C ASN A 139 -6.87 22.69 1.27
N ILE A 140 -5.74 22.05 1.21
CA ILE A 140 -4.82 21.94 2.35
C ILE A 140 -3.94 23.19 2.38
N GLU A 141 -4.15 24.07 3.36
CA GLU A 141 -3.21 25.15 3.66
C GLU A 141 -1.89 24.54 4.18
N ARG A 142 -0.83 24.72 3.40
CA ARG A 142 0.50 24.26 3.81
C ARG A 142 1.22 25.40 4.51
N PRO A 143 1.59 25.27 5.79
CA PRO A 143 2.39 26.28 6.45
C PRO A 143 3.74 26.42 5.74
N VAL A 144 4.17 27.69 5.53
CA VAL A 144 5.51 27.96 5.01
C VAL A 144 6.50 27.67 6.12
N VAL A 145 7.28 26.62 5.95
CA VAL A 145 8.34 26.24 6.90
C VAL A 145 9.62 26.96 6.53
N GLU A 146 10.23 27.65 7.50
CA GLU A 146 11.56 28.22 7.32
C GLU A 146 12.57 27.11 7.04
N LYS A 147 13.54 27.39 6.15
CA LYS A 147 14.61 26.44 5.80
C LYS A 147 15.47 26.12 7.04
N THR A 148 15.20 24.99 7.67
CA THR A 148 15.98 24.50 8.82
C THR A 148 17.21 23.73 8.34
N ARG A 149 18.13 23.45 9.28
CA ARG A 149 19.28 22.56 9.00
C ARG A 149 18.80 21.13 8.76
N PRO A 150 19.53 20.33 7.93
CA PRO A 150 19.22 18.92 7.78
C PRO A 150 19.19 18.20 9.15
N LEU A 151 18.14 17.44 9.39
CA LEU A 151 18.03 16.55 10.55
C LEU A 151 18.62 15.18 10.27
N LEU A 152 18.43 14.68 9.05
CA LEU A 152 19.02 13.43 8.58
C LEU A 152 19.65 13.67 7.22
N GLU A 153 20.89 13.24 7.06
CA GLU A 153 21.60 13.26 5.78
C GLU A 153 22.03 11.84 5.42
N ILE A 154 21.69 11.44 4.21
CA ILE A 154 22.09 10.18 3.60
C ILE A 154 23.17 10.50 2.59
N ARG A 155 24.33 9.85 2.71
CA ARG A 155 25.48 10.08 1.85
C ARG A 155 26.01 8.76 1.31
N ASP A 156 26.03 8.65 -0.01
CA ASP A 156 26.63 7.53 -0.75
C ASP A 156 26.10 6.15 -0.30
N LEU A 157 24.81 6.07 0.01
CA LEU A 157 24.20 4.92 0.64
C LEU A 157 24.03 3.77 -0.35
N THR A 158 24.57 2.60 -0.01
CA THR A 158 24.41 1.36 -0.77
C THR A 158 23.84 0.26 0.10
N ILE A 159 22.79 -0.40 -0.39
CA ILE A 159 22.02 -1.43 0.34
C ILE A 159 21.76 -2.61 -0.60
N ARG A 160 21.86 -3.84 -0.07
CA ARG A 160 21.44 -5.06 -0.78
C ARG A 160 20.07 -5.53 -0.39
N SER A 161 19.38 -6.16 -1.34
CA SER A 161 18.17 -6.94 -1.10
C SER A 161 18.45 -8.23 -0.35
N ASP A 162 17.42 -8.94 0.08
CA ASP A 162 17.55 -10.25 0.74
C ASP A 162 18.14 -11.32 -0.19
N GLU A 163 17.99 -11.15 -1.52
CA GLU A 163 18.58 -12.01 -2.55
C GLU A 163 20.02 -11.63 -2.91
N GLY A 164 20.59 -10.59 -2.27
CA GLY A 164 21.96 -10.14 -2.48
C GLY A 164 22.15 -9.19 -3.68
N ALA A 165 21.09 -8.82 -4.39
CA ALA A 165 21.17 -7.81 -5.44
C ALA A 165 21.31 -6.39 -4.83
N VAL A 166 21.94 -5.45 -5.55
CA VAL A 166 21.97 -4.05 -5.14
C VAL A 166 20.57 -3.46 -5.29
N ALA A 167 19.94 -3.10 -4.17
CA ALA A 167 18.61 -2.49 -4.12
C ALA A 167 18.70 -0.96 -4.11
N ILE A 168 19.70 -0.41 -3.44
CA ILE A 168 20.01 1.03 -3.37
C ILE A 168 21.48 1.17 -3.72
N ASP A 169 21.80 2.08 -4.67
CA ASP A 169 23.12 2.27 -5.22
C ASP A 169 23.55 3.74 -5.12
N HIS A 170 24.50 4.05 -4.23
CA HIS A 170 25.12 5.36 -4.06
C HIS A 170 24.14 6.54 -3.91
N VAL A 171 23.06 6.35 -3.14
CA VAL A 171 21.97 7.34 -2.99
C VAL A 171 22.39 8.45 -2.02
N ASN A 172 22.03 9.68 -2.39
CA ASN A 172 22.30 10.88 -1.63
C ASN A 172 21.05 11.75 -1.50
N PHE A 173 20.64 12.08 -0.28
CA PHE A 173 19.59 13.06 0.00
C PHE A 173 19.65 13.51 1.47
N TYR A 174 18.85 14.50 1.82
CA TYR A 174 18.69 14.94 3.20
C TYR A 174 17.23 15.31 3.49
N ILE A 175 16.88 15.33 4.77
CA ILE A 175 15.56 15.70 5.27
C ILE A 175 15.74 16.78 6.34
N ARG A 176 14.98 17.87 6.22
CA ARG A 176 14.97 18.98 7.19
C ARG A 176 13.82 18.86 8.18
N GLY A 177 13.94 19.56 9.30
CA GLY A 177 12.80 19.74 10.22
C GLY A 177 11.67 20.51 9.53
N GLY A 178 10.42 20.05 9.71
CA GLY A 178 9.24 20.63 9.06
C GLY A 178 9.08 20.31 7.57
N GLU A 179 9.93 19.44 7.02
CA GLU A 179 9.87 18.99 5.61
C GLU A 179 9.19 17.63 5.51
N ILE A 180 8.38 17.44 4.47
CA ILE A 180 7.89 16.13 4.02
C ILE A 180 8.63 15.80 2.74
N LEU A 181 9.52 14.79 2.80
CA LEU A 181 10.22 14.27 1.63
C LEU A 181 9.45 13.09 1.04
N GLY A 182 8.96 13.24 -0.18
CA GLY A 182 8.37 12.14 -0.95
C GLY A 182 9.44 11.31 -1.67
N VAL A 183 9.38 9.99 -1.52
CA VAL A 183 10.24 9.04 -2.26
C VAL A 183 9.35 8.25 -3.23
N ALA A 184 9.44 8.57 -4.51
CA ALA A 184 8.66 7.92 -5.56
C ALA A 184 9.47 6.83 -6.26
N GLY A 185 8.82 5.74 -6.61
CA GLY A 185 9.40 4.63 -7.38
C GLY A 185 8.36 3.55 -7.65
N ILE A 186 8.62 2.69 -8.62
CA ILE A 186 7.78 1.51 -8.86
C ILE A 186 8.07 0.44 -7.80
N ALA A 187 7.16 -0.52 -7.64
CA ALA A 187 7.34 -1.62 -6.70
C ALA A 187 8.66 -2.37 -6.95
N GLY A 188 9.43 -2.61 -5.88
CA GLY A 188 10.72 -3.28 -5.96
C GLY A 188 11.92 -2.39 -6.31
N CYS A 189 11.77 -1.06 -6.32
CA CYS A 189 12.88 -0.12 -6.57
C CYS A 189 13.69 0.25 -5.31
N GLY A 190 13.57 -0.52 -4.22
CA GLY A 190 14.42 -0.32 -3.03
C GLY A 190 13.84 0.59 -1.96
N GLN A 191 12.60 1.09 -2.09
CA GLN A 191 11.97 1.96 -1.07
C GLN A 191 11.86 1.26 0.28
N LYS A 192 11.49 -0.03 0.29
CA LYS A 192 11.42 -0.85 1.49
C LYS A 192 12.80 -0.96 2.16
N GLU A 193 13.81 -1.34 1.39
CA GLU A 193 15.19 -1.50 1.86
C GLU A 193 15.75 -0.19 2.41
N LEU A 194 15.43 0.94 1.77
CA LEU A 194 15.82 2.27 2.24
C LEU A 194 15.18 2.58 3.61
N CYS A 195 13.88 2.40 3.75
CA CYS A 195 13.17 2.65 5.01
C CYS A 195 13.66 1.75 6.14
N GLU A 196 13.86 0.45 5.87
CA GLU A 196 14.39 -0.52 6.83
C GLU A 196 15.82 -0.16 7.27
N ALA A 197 16.67 0.28 6.34
CA ALA A 197 18.04 0.70 6.65
C ALA A 197 18.07 1.97 7.52
N ILE A 198 17.24 2.97 7.21
CA ILE A 198 17.10 4.17 8.02
C ILE A 198 16.59 3.81 9.44
N ALA A 199 15.70 2.81 9.55
CA ALA A 199 15.20 2.32 10.82
C ALA A 199 16.21 1.46 11.61
N GLY A 200 17.38 1.14 11.04
CA GLY A 200 18.35 0.23 11.63
C GLY A 200 17.93 -1.23 11.62
N LEU A 201 16.93 -1.58 10.80
CA LEU A 201 16.39 -2.95 10.66
C LEU A 201 17.13 -3.75 9.58
N ARG A 202 17.90 -3.05 8.72
CA ARG A 202 18.66 -3.66 7.61
C ARG A 202 20.11 -3.19 7.64
N PRO A 203 21.09 -4.09 7.41
CA PRO A 203 22.49 -3.71 7.29
C PRO A 203 22.73 -2.88 6.03
N ILE A 204 23.69 -1.97 6.12
CA ILE A 204 24.12 -1.09 5.04
C ILE A 204 25.47 -1.60 4.57
N GLU A 205 25.67 -1.68 3.24
CA GLU A 205 26.95 -2.12 2.65
C GLU A 205 27.97 -0.97 2.60
N GLY A 206 27.50 0.24 2.29
CA GLY A 206 28.36 1.42 2.19
C GLY A 206 27.59 2.72 2.40
N GLY A 207 28.34 3.80 2.62
CA GLY A 207 27.79 5.13 2.84
C GLY A 207 27.62 5.51 4.29
N GLN A 208 26.95 6.63 4.52
CA GLN A 208 26.73 7.23 5.82
C GLN A 208 25.29 7.70 5.99
N MET A 209 24.80 7.60 7.21
CA MET A 209 23.56 8.24 7.67
C MET A 209 23.92 9.17 8.83
N ILE A 210 23.80 10.48 8.62
CA ILE A 210 24.22 11.48 9.61
C ILE A 210 23.00 12.13 10.22
N HIS A 211 22.83 11.99 11.53
CA HIS A 211 21.83 12.68 12.31
C HIS A 211 22.48 13.66 13.28
N LYS A 212 22.15 14.95 13.18
CA LYS A 212 22.75 16.02 14.02
C LYS A 212 24.28 15.98 14.08
N GLY A 213 24.93 15.62 12.96
CA GLY A 213 26.40 15.54 12.84
C GLY A 213 27.01 14.20 13.26
N GLU A 214 26.25 13.24 13.76
CA GLU A 214 26.74 11.91 14.13
C GLU A 214 26.34 10.85 13.11
N ASN A 215 27.27 9.97 12.75
CA ASN A 215 26.94 8.82 11.89
C ASN A 215 26.22 7.74 12.71
N ILE A 216 25.03 7.36 12.25
CA ILE A 216 24.16 6.37 12.90
C ILE A 216 24.18 4.99 12.22
N VAL A 217 24.99 4.81 11.18
CA VAL A 217 25.15 3.51 10.49
C VAL A 217 25.63 2.45 11.49
N GLY A 218 24.99 1.27 11.44
CA GLY A 218 25.35 0.14 12.29
C GLY A 218 24.84 0.22 13.74
N LEU A 219 24.13 1.29 14.11
CA LEU A 219 23.45 1.33 15.39
C LEU A 219 22.22 0.41 15.39
N SER A 220 21.93 -0.20 16.53
CA SER A 220 20.68 -0.94 16.71
C SER A 220 19.46 -0.02 16.69
N PRO A 221 18.27 -0.51 16.35
CA PRO A 221 17.04 0.29 16.38
C PRO A 221 16.83 0.99 17.74
N LYS A 222 17.13 0.32 18.85
CA LYS A 222 17.05 0.89 20.19
C LYS A 222 18.04 2.07 20.36
N ALA A 223 19.29 1.91 19.94
CA ALA A 223 20.29 2.98 20.03
C ALA A 223 19.93 4.20 19.17
N ILE A 224 19.26 3.98 18.04
CA ILE A 224 18.72 5.04 17.18
C ILE A 224 17.60 5.79 17.92
N LEU A 225 16.68 5.08 18.56
CA LEU A 225 15.62 5.67 19.40
C LEU A 225 16.20 6.46 20.57
N ASP A 226 17.20 5.91 21.28
CA ASP A 226 17.85 6.55 22.44
C ASP A 226 18.57 7.87 22.06
N LYS A 227 18.95 8.05 20.78
CA LYS A 227 19.49 9.32 20.25
C LYS A 227 18.41 10.37 19.95
N GLY A 228 17.16 10.09 20.27
CA GLY A 228 16.02 10.96 20.01
C GLY A 228 15.57 10.97 18.55
N ILE A 229 16.01 9.98 17.78
CA ILE A 229 15.46 9.72 16.46
C ILE A 229 14.20 8.87 16.70
N SER A 230 13.12 9.54 17.04
CA SER A 230 11.82 8.89 17.15
C SER A 230 11.33 8.51 15.76
N MET A 231 11.75 7.34 15.30
CA MET A 231 11.25 6.84 14.03
C MET A 231 9.94 6.11 14.24
N SER A 232 8.88 6.69 13.70
CA SER A 232 7.62 5.99 13.52
C SER A 232 7.62 5.42 12.10
N PHE A 233 8.08 4.19 11.98
CA PHE A 233 8.01 3.45 10.72
C PHE A 233 6.60 2.87 10.57
N ILE A 234 5.89 3.28 9.52
CA ILE A 234 4.59 2.72 9.14
C ILE A 234 4.84 1.88 7.88
N PRO A 235 4.92 0.55 8.00
CA PRO A 235 5.22 -0.32 6.87
C PRO A 235 4.01 -0.51 5.96
N GLU A 236 4.25 -0.94 4.73
CA GLU A 236 3.22 -1.36 3.79
C GLU A 236 2.42 -2.56 4.34
N ASP A 237 3.12 -3.59 4.83
CA ASP A 237 2.52 -4.70 5.57
C ASP A 237 2.34 -4.31 7.05
N ARG A 238 1.19 -3.73 7.35
CA ARG A 238 0.87 -3.24 8.69
C ARG A 238 0.76 -4.35 9.73
N LEU A 239 0.15 -5.48 9.36
CA LEU A 239 -0.10 -6.60 10.26
C LEU A 239 1.12 -7.52 10.45
N GLY A 240 2.00 -7.61 9.43
CA GLY A 240 3.21 -8.41 9.53
C GLY A 240 4.39 -7.69 10.16
N MET A 241 4.46 -6.36 10.07
CA MET A 241 5.63 -5.58 10.49
C MET A 241 5.33 -4.41 11.42
N GLY A 242 4.13 -3.83 11.34
CA GLY A 242 3.80 -2.58 12.05
C GLY A 242 3.03 -2.77 13.34
N LEU A 243 2.23 -3.82 13.43
CA LEU A 243 1.32 -4.10 14.54
C LEU A 243 1.51 -5.53 15.04
N ALA A 244 1.12 -5.77 16.29
CA ALA A 244 0.96 -7.12 16.85
C ALA A 244 -0.53 -7.47 16.87
N PRO A 245 -1.07 -8.17 15.84
CA PRO A 245 -2.52 -8.32 15.63
C PRO A 245 -3.26 -9.04 16.76
N SER A 246 -2.56 -9.91 17.48
CA SER A 246 -3.12 -10.64 18.62
C SER A 246 -3.15 -9.85 19.93
N LEU A 247 -2.51 -8.67 19.96
CA LEU A 247 -2.46 -7.81 21.13
C LEU A 247 -3.49 -6.69 21.03
N SER A 248 -3.89 -6.18 22.19
CA SER A 248 -4.84 -5.05 22.28
C SER A 248 -4.24 -3.75 21.72
N ILE A 249 -5.08 -2.75 21.46
CA ILE A 249 -4.64 -1.39 21.13
C ILE A 249 -3.72 -0.87 22.24
N THR A 250 -4.11 -1.05 23.52
CA THR A 250 -3.29 -0.69 24.69
C THR A 250 -1.90 -1.30 24.62
N ASP A 251 -1.80 -2.60 24.32
CA ASP A 251 -0.51 -3.29 24.27
C ASP A 251 0.32 -2.85 23.05
N ASN A 252 -0.32 -2.62 21.89
CA ASN A 252 0.34 -2.08 20.71
C ASN A 252 0.93 -0.68 20.95
N MET A 253 0.23 0.20 21.68
CA MET A 253 0.76 1.52 22.08
C MET A 253 2.03 1.39 22.96
N LEU A 254 2.11 0.34 23.75
CA LEU A 254 3.25 0.09 24.62
C LEU A 254 4.49 -0.52 23.95
N LEU A 255 4.38 -1.03 22.71
CA LEU A 255 5.49 -1.73 22.03
C LEU A 255 6.80 -0.93 21.98
N LYS A 256 6.75 0.41 21.97
CA LYS A 256 7.92 1.27 21.94
C LYS A 256 8.37 1.75 23.31
N THR A 257 7.49 1.74 24.31
CA THR A 257 7.71 2.38 25.62
C THR A 257 7.66 1.40 26.79
N TYR A 258 7.46 0.10 26.54
CA TYR A 258 7.33 -0.91 27.60
C TYR A 258 8.57 -0.97 28.52
N SER A 259 9.76 -0.61 28.01
CA SER A 259 11.03 -0.62 28.76
C SER A 259 11.31 0.68 29.54
N ASP A 260 10.50 1.74 29.39
CA ASP A 260 10.70 3.04 30.05
C ASP A 260 10.35 3.01 31.55
N GLY A 261 9.65 1.97 31.96
CA GLY A 261 9.27 1.76 33.37
C GLY A 261 10.44 1.35 34.26
N ARG A 262 10.40 1.76 35.53
CA ARG A 262 11.42 1.41 36.55
C ARG A 262 11.19 0.03 37.20
N GLY A 263 10.39 -0.85 36.64
CA GLY A 263 10.04 -2.14 37.25
C GLY A 263 10.11 -3.30 36.27
N ILE A 264 9.91 -4.51 36.81
CA ILE A 264 9.77 -5.75 36.00
C ILE A 264 8.40 -5.91 35.38
N PHE A 265 7.44 -5.04 35.73
CA PHE A 265 6.07 -5.05 35.19
C PHE A 265 5.86 -3.87 34.24
N VAL A 266 5.10 -4.13 33.16
CA VAL A 266 4.71 -3.13 32.18
C VAL A 266 3.60 -2.24 32.75
N ASP A 267 3.75 -0.93 32.66
CA ASP A 267 2.72 0.03 33.08
C ASP A 267 1.60 0.15 32.04
N ARG A 268 0.62 -0.76 32.14
CA ARG A 268 -0.55 -0.75 31.24
C ARG A 268 -1.50 0.43 31.46
N LYS A 269 -1.44 1.13 32.61
CA LYS A 269 -2.30 2.30 32.86
C LYS A 269 -1.91 3.44 31.93
N ARG A 270 -0.59 3.68 31.77
CA ARG A 270 -0.08 4.67 30.83
C ARG A 270 -0.48 4.34 29.39
N GLY A 271 -0.25 3.09 28.96
CA GLY A 271 -0.63 2.66 27.60
C GLY A 271 -2.13 2.80 27.31
N ARG A 272 -2.99 2.51 28.30
CA ARG A 272 -4.44 2.70 28.16
C ARG A 272 -4.81 4.17 28.01
N ALA A 273 -4.24 5.06 28.82
CA ALA A 273 -4.50 6.50 28.73
C ALA A 273 -4.04 7.07 27.38
N GLU A 274 -2.89 6.64 26.88
CA GLU A 274 -2.41 7.02 25.54
C GLU A 274 -3.34 6.48 24.44
N ALA A 275 -3.80 5.22 24.54
CA ALA A 275 -4.74 4.64 23.59
C ALA A 275 -6.10 5.37 23.58
N GLU A 276 -6.65 5.70 24.74
CA GLU A 276 -7.89 6.47 24.87
C GLU A 276 -7.77 7.86 24.22
N HIS A 277 -6.64 8.54 24.47
CA HIS A 277 -6.36 9.85 23.86
C HIS A 277 -6.29 9.76 22.34
N VAL A 278 -5.53 8.82 21.79
CA VAL A 278 -5.40 8.63 20.32
C VAL A 278 -6.73 8.23 19.68
N ILE A 279 -7.50 7.36 20.34
CA ILE A 279 -8.85 6.98 19.85
C ILE A 279 -9.75 8.21 19.73
N GLN A 280 -9.72 9.09 20.70
CA GLN A 280 -10.54 10.32 20.71
C GLN A 280 -10.02 11.35 19.68
N GLU A 281 -8.72 11.60 19.64
CA GLU A 281 -8.11 12.61 18.78
C GLU A 281 -8.23 12.25 17.29
N LEU A 282 -8.05 10.98 16.95
CA LEU A 282 -8.08 10.48 15.58
C LEU A 282 -9.42 9.83 15.20
N GLU A 283 -10.44 9.93 16.06
CA GLU A 283 -11.78 9.35 15.83
C GLU A 283 -11.74 7.86 15.44
N VAL A 284 -10.86 7.08 16.07
CA VAL A 284 -10.70 5.66 15.77
C VAL A 284 -11.94 4.89 16.18
N VAL A 285 -12.56 4.19 15.24
CA VAL A 285 -13.76 3.38 15.51
C VAL A 285 -13.33 2.03 16.08
N THR A 286 -13.53 1.84 17.38
CA THR A 286 -13.22 0.60 18.10
C THR A 286 -14.17 0.42 19.27
N PRO A 287 -14.52 -0.83 19.65
CA PRO A 287 -15.32 -1.09 20.85
C PRO A 287 -14.63 -0.69 22.16
N SER A 288 -13.30 -0.86 22.24
CA SER A 288 -12.51 -0.51 23.44
C SER A 288 -11.01 -0.48 23.14
N THR A 289 -10.22 0.04 24.08
CA THR A 289 -8.74 0.01 24.04
C THR A 289 -8.17 -1.40 24.18
N GLU A 290 -8.95 -2.35 24.68
CA GLU A 290 -8.54 -3.77 24.85
C GLU A 290 -8.88 -4.63 23.61
N THR A 291 -9.46 -4.03 22.57
CA THR A 291 -9.74 -4.73 21.31
C THR A 291 -8.43 -5.08 20.60
N PRO A 292 -8.23 -6.34 20.15
CA PRO A 292 -7.12 -6.70 19.27
C PRO A 292 -7.15 -5.89 17.97
N VAL A 293 -5.99 -5.59 17.40
CA VAL A 293 -5.85 -4.77 16.19
C VAL A 293 -5.88 -5.61 14.89
#